data_9262d90e08a145f95e75c938862d0581
#
_entry.id   9262d90e08a145f95e75c938862d0581
#
_cell.length_a   1.000
_cell.length_b   1.000
_cell.length_c   1.000
_cell.angle_alpha   90.00
_cell.angle_beta   90.00
_cell.angle_gamma   90.00
#
_symmetry.space_group_name_H-M   'P 1'
#
loop_
_entity.id
_entity.type
_entity.pdbx_description
1 polymer ?
#
loop_
_entity_poly.entity_id
_entity_poly.type
_entity_poly.pdbx_seq_one_letter_code
_entity_poly.pdbx_strand_id
1 'polypeptide(L)'
;MSSILPIIDAGLPTGIVEPFAARVGRDAETLTRDSLSELQINLGKLCNQTCTHCHVDAGPTKTAENMSPETATRICELVDACESLTTIDLTGGAPELNPSFRSLVTHFRGNGLRVIDRCNLTILSEPGQEDLSDFL
;
A
#
# COMPACT_ATOMS: atom_id res chain seq x y z
N MET A 1 11.44 0.05 -32.56
CA MET A 1 11.91 -1.36 -32.47
C MET A 1 12.22 -1.61 -30.99
N SER A 2 11.33 -2.30 -30.30
CA SER A 2 11.50 -2.65 -28.89
C SER A 2 12.43 -3.86 -28.81
N SER A 3 13.66 -3.67 -28.32
CA SER A 3 14.58 -4.77 -28.07
C SER A 3 14.12 -5.47 -26.77
N ILE A 4 13.47 -6.59 -26.92
CA ILE A 4 13.26 -7.53 -25.81
C ILE A 4 14.65 -8.05 -25.44
N LEU A 5 15.12 -7.74 -24.23
CA LEU A 5 16.33 -8.34 -23.70
C LEU A 5 16.14 -9.86 -23.65
N PRO A 6 17.07 -10.67 -24.18
CA PRO A 6 16.95 -12.10 -24.06
C PRO A 6 16.96 -12.49 -22.58
N ILE A 7 15.99 -13.29 -22.17
CA ILE A 7 16.03 -13.98 -20.89
C ILE A 7 17.29 -14.84 -20.93
N ILE A 8 18.31 -14.48 -20.16
CA ILE A 8 19.49 -15.32 -19.99
C ILE A 8 19.00 -16.53 -19.23
N ASP A 9 18.84 -17.64 -19.93
CA ASP A 9 18.66 -18.94 -19.30
C ASP A 9 19.97 -19.27 -18.57
N ALA A 10 20.03 -18.85 -17.31
CA ALA A 10 21.20 -19.02 -16.45
C ALA A 10 21.28 -20.45 -15.95
N GLY A 11 21.14 -21.44 -16.86
CA GLY A 11 21.46 -22.84 -16.56
C GLY A 11 20.95 -23.30 -15.20
N LEU A 12 19.68 -23.03 -14.91
CA LEU A 12 19.05 -23.65 -13.74
C LEU A 12 19.17 -25.16 -13.90
N PRO A 13 19.65 -25.87 -12.87
CA PRO A 13 19.78 -27.31 -12.94
C PRO A 13 18.47 -27.92 -13.43
N THR A 14 18.53 -28.72 -14.48
CA THR A 14 17.39 -29.46 -15.06
C THR A 14 16.81 -30.53 -14.13
N GLY A 15 17.10 -30.43 -12.83
CA GLY A 15 16.41 -31.16 -11.78
C GLY A 15 15.00 -30.60 -11.66
N ILE A 16 14.01 -31.48 -11.62
CA ILE A 16 12.60 -31.17 -11.37
C ILE A 16 12.56 -30.31 -10.11
N VAL A 17 12.41 -28.99 -10.28
CA VAL A 17 12.18 -28.09 -9.13
C VAL A 17 10.79 -28.41 -8.63
N GLU A 18 10.73 -29.02 -7.46
CA GLU A 18 9.46 -29.33 -6.82
C GLU A 18 8.64 -28.04 -6.68
N PRO A 19 7.38 -28.01 -7.14
CA PRO A 19 6.53 -26.84 -7.01
C PRO A 19 6.47 -26.37 -5.56
N PHE A 20 6.49 -25.07 -5.32
CA PHE A 20 6.46 -24.49 -3.97
C PHE A 20 5.31 -25.07 -3.11
N ALA A 21 4.12 -25.22 -3.69
CA ALA A 21 2.96 -25.81 -3.01
C ALA A 21 3.22 -27.27 -2.53
N ALA A 22 3.99 -28.07 -3.30
CA ALA A 22 4.31 -29.45 -2.91
C ALA A 22 5.38 -29.48 -1.79
N ARG A 23 6.30 -28.50 -1.79
CA ARG A 23 7.33 -28.36 -0.74
C ARG A 23 6.72 -27.86 0.57
N VAL A 24 5.81 -26.89 0.50
CA VAL A 24 5.07 -26.35 1.65
C VAL A 24 4.06 -27.36 2.19
N GLY A 25 3.44 -28.20 1.32
CA GLY A 25 2.42 -29.18 1.73
C GLY A 25 2.90 -30.22 2.72
N ARG A 26 4.22 -30.45 2.85
CA ARG A 26 4.80 -31.33 3.88
C ARG A 26 4.84 -30.67 5.26
N ASP A 27 4.88 -29.34 5.31
CA ASP A 27 4.97 -28.53 6.51
C ASP A 27 3.87 -27.47 6.55
N ALA A 28 2.78 -27.66 5.77
CA ALA A 28 1.70 -26.66 5.63
C ALA A 28 1.05 -26.32 6.99
N GLU A 29 1.05 -27.27 7.92
CA GLU A 29 0.56 -27.04 9.29
C GLU A 29 1.47 -26.09 10.09
N THR A 30 2.73 -25.90 9.66
CA THR A 30 3.70 -25.00 10.31
C THR A 30 3.76 -23.61 9.68
N LEU A 31 3.22 -23.45 8.46
CA LEU A 31 3.12 -22.17 7.77
C LEU A 31 1.83 -21.43 8.15
N THR A 32 1.67 -21.16 9.41
CA THR A 32 0.63 -20.30 9.92
C THR A 32 1.10 -18.84 9.90
N ARG A 33 0.17 -17.92 9.58
CA ARG A 33 0.43 -16.50 9.80
C ARG A 33 0.56 -16.29 11.31
N ASP A 34 1.64 -15.67 11.72
CA ASP A 34 1.85 -15.24 13.10
C ASP A 34 0.94 -14.04 13.45
N SER A 35 1.39 -13.06 14.15
CA SER A 35 0.66 -11.82 14.42
C SER A 35 0.74 -10.84 13.24
N LEU A 36 -0.30 -10.03 13.04
CA LEU A 36 -0.30 -8.93 12.10
C LEU A 36 0.16 -7.66 12.84
N SER A 37 1.41 -7.24 12.64
CA SER A 37 1.98 -6.06 13.28
C SER A 37 1.95 -4.79 12.43
N GLU A 38 1.91 -4.94 11.11
CA GLU A 38 1.86 -3.84 10.14
C GLU A 38 0.81 -4.11 9.06
N LEU A 39 0.02 -3.08 8.75
CA LEU A 39 -0.98 -3.11 7.68
C LEU A 39 -0.70 -2.01 6.66
N GLN A 40 -0.44 -2.37 5.42
CA GLN A 40 -0.37 -1.43 4.32
C GLN A 40 -1.75 -1.22 3.69
N ILE A 41 -2.14 0.04 3.51
CA ILE A 41 -3.44 0.45 2.99
C ILE A 41 -3.21 1.31 1.75
N ASN A 42 -3.72 0.86 0.60
CA ASN A 42 -3.70 1.63 -0.64
C ASN A 42 -4.98 2.47 -0.75
N LEU A 43 -4.83 3.80 -0.77
CA LEU A 43 -5.96 4.75 -0.82
C LEU A 43 -6.44 5.07 -2.23
N GLY A 44 -5.79 4.52 -3.27
CA GLY A 44 -6.20 4.69 -4.66
C GLY A 44 -5.06 5.14 -5.56
N LYS A 45 -5.43 5.56 -6.78
CA LYS A 45 -4.48 5.94 -7.83
C LYS A 45 -4.48 7.43 -8.14
N LEU A 46 -5.30 8.24 -7.48
CA LEU A 46 -5.27 9.69 -7.67
C LEU A 46 -3.91 10.23 -7.20
N CYS A 47 -3.24 10.98 -8.05
CA CYS A 47 -1.92 11.57 -7.78
C CYS A 47 -1.80 12.88 -8.53
N ASN A 48 -1.11 13.87 -7.96
CA ASN A 48 -0.80 15.12 -8.66
C ASN A 48 0.39 15.01 -9.62
N GLN A 49 1.00 13.82 -9.71
CA GLN A 49 2.12 13.53 -10.63
C GLN A 49 1.78 12.42 -11.62
N THR A 50 2.52 12.42 -12.76
CA THR A 50 2.48 11.36 -13.77
C THR A 50 3.91 10.84 -13.99
N CYS A 51 4.32 9.87 -13.19
CA CYS A 51 5.67 9.33 -13.25
C CYS A 51 5.76 8.17 -14.25
N THR A 52 6.74 8.21 -15.15
CA THR A 52 6.92 7.17 -16.18
C THR A 52 7.26 5.79 -15.60
N HIS A 53 7.77 5.74 -14.38
CA HIS A 53 8.12 4.51 -13.65
C HIS A 53 7.09 4.13 -12.57
N CYS A 54 5.90 4.75 -12.58
CA CYS A 54 4.86 4.46 -11.59
C CYS A 54 4.28 3.06 -11.80
N HIS A 55 4.56 2.14 -10.87
CA HIS A 55 4.12 0.74 -10.97
C HIS A 55 2.61 0.54 -10.76
N VAL A 56 1.92 1.54 -10.21
CA VAL A 56 0.45 1.50 -10.00
C VAL A 56 -0.31 2.32 -11.04
N ASP A 57 0.38 2.96 -12.00
CA ASP A 57 -0.24 3.81 -13.02
C ASP A 57 -1.11 4.92 -12.41
N ALA A 58 -0.57 5.59 -11.37
CA ALA A 58 -1.23 6.71 -10.71
C ALA A 58 -1.18 7.99 -11.56
N GLY A 59 -2.12 8.89 -11.35
CA GLY A 59 -2.15 10.17 -12.06
C GLY A 59 -3.37 11.04 -11.73
N PRO A 60 -3.41 12.28 -12.24
CA PRO A 60 -4.43 13.27 -11.88
C PRO A 60 -5.86 12.92 -12.30
N THR A 61 -6.02 12.01 -13.25
CA THR A 61 -7.33 11.58 -13.77
C THR A 61 -7.83 10.27 -13.18
N LYS A 62 -7.06 9.64 -12.29
CA LYS A 62 -7.34 8.29 -11.76
C LYS A 62 -8.23 8.36 -10.51
N THR A 63 -9.42 8.91 -10.65
CA THR A 63 -10.36 9.09 -9.53
C THR A 63 -11.23 7.85 -9.27
N ALA A 64 -11.47 7.03 -10.28
CA ALA A 64 -12.37 5.89 -10.18
C ALA A 64 -11.88 4.78 -9.23
N GLU A 65 -10.57 4.69 -9.05
CA GLU A 65 -9.94 3.68 -8.19
C GLU A 65 -9.62 4.22 -6.77
N ASN A 66 -10.13 5.39 -6.41
CA ASN A 66 -9.98 5.91 -5.04
C ASN A 66 -10.84 5.10 -4.06
N MET A 67 -10.27 4.87 -2.88
CA MET A 67 -10.98 4.26 -1.77
C MET A 67 -12.20 5.10 -1.39
N SER A 68 -13.35 4.45 -1.25
CA SER A 68 -14.57 5.12 -0.80
C SER A 68 -14.57 5.36 0.71
N PRO A 69 -15.37 6.34 1.21
CA PRO A 69 -15.52 6.58 2.64
C PRO A 69 -16.05 5.36 3.42
N GLU A 70 -16.91 4.54 2.79
CA GLU A 70 -17.44 3.32 3.40
C GLU A 70 -16.33 2.28 3.60
N THR A 71 -15.45 2.13 2.61
CA THR A 71 -14.27 1.25 2.71
C THR A 71 -13.32 1.75 3.79
N ALA A 72 -13.07 3.06 3.85
CA ALA A 72 -12.22 3.66 4.88
C ALA A 72 -12.78 3.41 6.29
N THR A 73 -14.10 3.58 6.49
CA THR A 73 -14.77 3.26 7.75
C THR A 73 -14.62 1.80 8.12
N ARG A 74 -14.80 0.90 7.14
CA ARG A 74 -14.64 -0.55 7.40
C ARG A 74 -13.23 -0.92 7.78
N ILE A 75 -12.23 -0.26 7.21
CA ILE A 75 -10.82 -0.46 7.59
C ILE A 75 -10.58 -0.03 9.04
N CYS A 76 -11.11 1.13 9.47
CA CYS A 76 -11.02 1.55 10.86
C CYS A 76 -11.57 0.49 11.82
N GLU A 77 -12.78 -0.05 11.56
CA GLU A 77 -13.38 -1.12 12.36
C GLU A 77 -12.50 -2.37 12.44
N LEU A 78 -11.87 -2.77 11.33
CA LEU A 78 -11.00 -3.93 11.30
C LEU A 78 -9.68 -3.70 12.06
N VAL A 79 -9.12 -2.49 11.96
CA VAL A 79 -7.93 -2.09 12.70
C VAL A 79 -8.21 -2.05 14.19
N ASP A 80 -9.35 -1.48 14.61
CA ASP A 80 -9.75 -1.42 16.02
C ASP A 80 -9.96 -2.81 16.65
N ALA A 81 -10.33 -3.79 15.83
CA ALA A 81 -10.50 -5.18 16.27
C ALA A 81 -9.18 -5.99 16.30
N CYS A 82 -8.06 -5.41 15.86
CA CYS A 82 -6.77 -6.12 15.72
C CYS A 82 -5.74 -5.59 16.73
N GLU A 83 -5.70 -6.17 17.93
CA GLU A 83 -4.82 -5.74 19.02
C GLU A 83 -3.32 -5.87 18.73
N SER A 84 -2.94 -6.70 17.75
CA SER A 84 -1.51 -6.91 17.41
C SER A 84 -0.94 -5.85 16.48
N LEU A 85 -1.78 -5.00 15.87
CA LEU A 85 -1.32 -3.94 14.97
C LEU A 85 -0.61 -2.83 15.75
N THR A 86 0.53 -2.43 15.22
CA THR A 86 1.35 -1.33 15.76
C THR A 86 1.61 -0.25 14.72
N THR A 87 1.52 -0.60 13.43
CA THR A 87 1.90 0.29 12.32
C THR A 87 0.88 0.21 11.19
N ILE A 88 0.52 1.38 10.68
CA ILE A 88 -0.26 1.55 9.44
C ILE A 88 0.62 2.24 8.41
N ASP A 89 0.69 1.69 7.20
CA ASP A 89 1.46 2.21 6.06
C ASP A 89 0.48 2.66 4.96
N LEU A 90 0.27 3.96 4.83
CA LEU A 90 -0.61 4.55 3.83
C LEU A 90 0.13 4.75 2.52
N THR A 91 -0.43 4.22 1.44
CA THR A 91 0.16 4.25 0.10
C THR A 91 -0.89 4.52 -0.97
N GLY A 92 -0.43 4.63 -2.22
CA GLY A 92 -1.31 4.83 -3.38
C GLY A 92 -0.62 5.67 -4.46
N GLY A 93 -1.37 6.56 -5.07
CA GLY A 93 -0.84 7.66 -5.88
C GLY A 93 -0.25 8.75 -4.99
N ALA A 94 -1.10 9.70 -4.58
CA ALA A 94 -0.85 10.62 -3.46
C ALA A 94 -1.95 10.35 -2.42
N PRO A 95 -1.67 9.61 -1.35
CA PRO A 95 -2.67 9.23 -0.35
C PRO A 95 -3.47 10.42 0.19
N GLU A 96 -2.82 11.55 0.33
CA GLU A 96 -3.33 12.81 0.88
C GLU A 96 -4.46 13.42 0.04
N LEU A 97 -4.56 13.05 -1.25
CA LEU A 97 -5.65 13.45 -2.13
C LEU A 97 -6.93 12.63 -1.92
N ASN A 98 -6.87 11.54 -1.16
CA ASN A 98 -8.08 10.81 -0.80
C ASN A 98 -8.84 11.59 0.29
N PRO A 99 -10.15 11.84 0.12
CA PRO A 99 -10.94 12.58 1.11
C PRO A 99 -10.92 11.96 2.52
N SER A 100 -10.68 10.66 2.63
CA SER A 100 -10.63 9.95 3.91
C SER A 100 -9.25 9.96 4.56
N PHE A 101 -8.20 10.47 3.88
CA PHE A 101 -6.82 10.41 4.38
C PHE A 101 -6.68 11.00 5.79
N ARG A 102 -7.11 12.25 5.98
CA ARG A 102 -6.96 12.96 7.26
C ARG A 102 -7.73 12.28 8.38
N SER A 103 -8.92 11.77 8.10
CA SER A 103 -9.72 11.04 9.10
C SER A 103 -9.07 9.72 9.48
N LEU A 104 -8.50 8.99 8.53
CA LEU A 104 -7.76 7.76 8.78
C LEU A 104 -6.51 8.00 9.63
N VAL A 105 -5.68 9.01 9.27
CA VAL A 105 -4.49 9.39 10.06
C VAL A 105 -4.88 9.75 11.48
N THR A 106 -5.90 10.61 11.65
CA THR A 106 -6.37 11.03 12.97
C THR A 106 -6.86 9.84 13.80
N HIS A 107 -7.64 8.94 13.21
CA HIS A 107 -8.16 7.75 13.87
C HIS A 107 -7.03 6.83 14.35
N PHE A 108 -6.10 6.48 13.46
CA PHE A 108 -5.01 5.56 13.77
C PHE A 108 -4.03 6.15 14.80
N ARG A 109 -3.71 7.44 14.66
CA ARG A 109 -2.86 8.13 15.65
C ARG A 109 -3.56 8.24 17.01
N GLY A 110 -4.88 8.48 17.01
CA GLY A 110 -5.68 8.52 18.23
C GLY A 110 -5.68 7.18 18.99
N ASN A 111 -5.56 6.07 18.25
CA ASN A 111 -5.43 4.72 18.81
C ASN A 111 -3.98 4.33 19.16
N GLY A 112 -3.04 5.27 19.08
CA GLY A 112 -1.64 5.05 19.45
C GLY A 112 -0.81 4.30 18.41
N LEU A 113 -1.34 4.09 17.18
CA LEU A 113 -0.62 3.42 16.11
C LEU A 113 0.41 4.36 15.47
N ARG A 114 1.53 3.81 15.03
CA ARG A 114 2.44 4.50 14.13
C ARG A 114 1.81 4.58 12.75
N VAL A 115 1.79 5.77 12.14
CA VAL A 115 1.34 5.96 10.76
C VAL A 115 2.53 6.34 9.90
N ILE A 116 2.72 5.63 8.80
CA ILE A 116 3.66 5.94 7.73
C ILE A 116 2.85 6.48 6.56
N ASP A 117 3.21 7.66 6.07
CA ASP A 117 2.66 8.23 4.85
C ASP A 117 3.71 8.17 3.74
N ARG A 118 3.36 7.49 2.62
CA ARG A 118 4.24 7.42 1.44
C ARG A 118 4.02 8.61 0.52
N CYS A 119 4.38 9.77 1.05
CA CYS A 119 4.20 11.07 0.42
C CYS A 119 5.19 11.31 -0.73
N ASN A 120 4.73 11.88 -1.83
CA ASN A 120 5.60 12.32 -2.93
C ASN A 120 6.17 13.73 -2.74
N LEU A 121 5.91 14.39 -1.64
CA LEU A 121 6.30 15.74 -1.22
C LEU A 121 5.83 16.89 -2.10
N THR A 122 5.54 16.69 -3.40
CA THR A 122 4.97 17.77 -4.24
C THR A 122 3.52 18.09 -3.84
N ILE A 123 2.89 17.16 -3.10
CA ILE A 123 1.57 17.35 -2.54
C ILE A 123 1.50 18.54 -1.57
N LEU A 124 2.60 18.85 -0.90
CA LEU A 124 2.70 20.00 0.01
C LEU A 124 2.54 21.37 -0.70
N SER A 125 2.68 21.38 -2.04
CA SER A 125 2.48 22.57 -2.87
C SER A 125 1.16 22.51 -3.65
N GLU A 126 0.35 21.49 -3.43
CA GLU A 126 -0.93 21.34 -4.13
C GLU A 126 -1.97 22.29 -3.53
N PRO A 127 -2.76 23.02 -4.35
CA PRO A 127 -3.83 23.87 -3.84
C PRO A 127 -4.80 23.07 -2.93
N GLY A 128 -5.09 23.61 -1.74
CA GLY A 128 -5.94 22.99 -0.73
C GLY A 128 -5.20 22.04 0.22
N GLN A 129 -3.85 21.98 0.13
CA GLN A 129 -2.99 21.20 1.03
C GLN A 129 -1.99 22.07 1.80
N GLU A 130 -2.27 23.39 1.91
CA GLU A 130 -1.37 24.37 2.50
C GLU A 130 -1.04 24.09 3.97
N ASP A 131 -1.95 23.41 4.69
CA ASP A 131 -1.80 23.05 6.10
C ASP A 131 -1.30 21.62 6.31
N LEU A 132 -1.02 20.89 5.22
CA LEU A 132 -0.67 19.45 5.30
C LEU A 132 0.61 19.21 6.09
N SER A 133 1.62 20.07 5.94
CA SER A 133 2.88 19.95 6.69
C SER A 133 2.70 20.12 8.20
N ASP A 134 1.71 20.91 8.61
CA ASP A 134 1.41 21.11 10.03
C ASP A 134 0.51 20.00 10.58
N PHE A 135 -0.22 19.32 9.69
CA PHE A 135 -1.07 18.19 10.05
C PHE A 135 -0.26 16.91 10.26
N LEU A 136 0.79 16.67 9.48
CA LEU A 136 1.64 15.48 9.53
C LEU A 136 2.64 15.52 10.68
#